data_0c4dd640bcb748497788525a7d537f15
#
_entry.id   0c4dd640bcb748497788525a7d537f15
#
_cell.length_a   1.000
_cell.length_b   1.000
_cell.length_c   1.000
_cell.angle_alpha   90.00
_cell.angle_beta   90.00
_cell.angle_gamma   90.00
#
_symmetry.space_group_name_H-M   'P 1'
#
loop_
_entity.id
_entity.type
_entity.pdbx_description
1 polymer ?
#
loop_
_entity_poly.entity_id
_entity_poly.type
_entity_poly.pdbx_seq_one_letter_code
_entity_poly.pdbx_strand_id
1 'polypeptide(L)'
;MIEEKGGKATSLSRDLTDAAQVQSMVDAVVEQFGRIDILINNAGGYPSEIYDKVGHQAIKIWEWSEEQWDQIIKTNLKIPFLCLNKVVPVMIKQHSGDIVSVSSRMGRIASQMGGYAVAKGGIVTLTKTTAIQTKEYGIKVNAVAPGMVDLSLIHI
;
A
#
# COMPACT_ATOMS: atom_id res chain seq x y z
N MET A 1 20.07 -13.71 -3.10
CA MET A 1 19.26 -13.90 -1.85
C MET A 1 17.99 -14.73 -2.07
N ILE A 2 17.01 -14.37 -2.91
CA ILE A 2 15.83 -15.22 -3.17
C ILE A 2 16.22 -16.36 -4.09
N GLU A 3 16.89 -16.08 -5.18
CA GLU A 3 17.33 -17.07 -6.18
C GLU A 3 18.37 -18.04 -5.62
N GLU A 4 19.27 -17.59 -4.75
CA GLU A 4 20.25 -18.43 -4.02
C GLU A 4 19.57 -19.49 -3.13
N LYS A 5 18.31 -19.22 -2.72
CA LYS A 5 17.48 -20.15 -1.95
C LYS A 5 16.50 -20.95 -2.84
N GLY A 6 16.71 -20.94 -4.16
CA GLY A 6 15.87 -21.68 -5.11
C GLY A 6 14.53 -21.00 -5.43
N GLY A 7 14.30 -19.76 -4.97
CA GLY A 7 13.12 -18.98 -5.31
C GLY A 7 13.30 -18.25 -6.65
N LYS A 8 12.18 -17.79 -7.22
CA LYS A 8 12.18 -16.89 -8.41
C LYS A 8 11.77 -15.49 -7.97
N ALA A 9 12.47 -14.48 -8.46
CA ALA A 9 12.13 -13.08 -8.22
C ALA A 9 12.26 -12.25 -9.50
N THR A 10 11.34 -11.32 -9.69
CA THR A 10 11.37 -10.33 -10.77
C THR A 10 11.16 -8.96 -10.18
N SER A 11 11.95 -7.98 -10.61
CA SER A 11 11.80 -6.59 -10.22
C SER A 11 11.23 -5.79 -11.38
N LEU A 12 10.17 -5.01 -11.09
CA LEU A 12 9.52 -4.13 -12.04
C LEU A 12 9.52 -2.70 -11.47
N SER A 13 10.22 -1.78 -12.12
CA SER A 13 10.17 -0.36 -11.75
C SER A 13 8.93 0.29 -12.36
N ARG A 14 8.00 0.77 -11.54
CA ARG A 14 6.75 1.43 -11.96
C ARG A 14 6.36 2.53 -10.97
N ASP A 15 5.77 3.59 -11.49
CA ASP A 15 5.08 4.59 -10.65
C ASP A 15 3.71 4.04 -10.23
N LEU A 16 3.60 3.61 -8.99
CA LEU A 16 2.37 3.05 -8.44
C LEU A 16 1.26 4.10 -8.22
N THR A 17 1.55 5.39 -8.40
CA THR A 17 0.55 6.47 -8.38
C THR A 17 -0.16 6.64 -9.72
N ASP A 18 0.34 5.98 -10.77
CA ASP A 18 -0.20 5.95 -12.13
C ASP A 18 -0.95 4.64 -12.39
N ALA A 19 -2.24 4.75 -12.69
CA ALA A 19 -3.10 3.60 -12.90
C ALA A 19 -2.69 2.74 -14.12
N ALA A 20 -2.14 3.35 -15.17
CA ALA A 20 -1.69 2.61 -16.36
C ALA A 20 -0.41 1.81 -16.06
N GLN A 21 0.51 2.36 -15.29
CA GLN A 21 1.71 1.66 -14.86
C GLN A 21 1.41 0.53 -13.89
N VAL A 22 0.44 0.70 -12.97
CA VAL A 22 -0.05 -0.38 -12.11
C VAL A 22 -0.69 -1.49 -12.95
N GLN A 23 -1.50 -1.15 -13.96
CA GLN A 23 -2.06 -2.15 -14.88
C GLN A 23 -0.95 -2.92 -15.59
N SER A 24 0.01 -2.21 -16.20
CA SER A 24 1.16 -2.84 -16.88
C SER A 24 1.97 -3.76 -15.96
N MET A 25 2.12 -3.42 -14.68
CA MET A 25 2.76 -4.28 -13.69
C MET A 25 1.96 -5.56 -13.46
N VAL A 26 0.66 -5.46 -13.29
CA VAL A 26 -0.23 -6.61 -13.07
C VAL A 26 -0.24 -7.52 -14.30
N ASP A 27 -0.33 -6.95 -15.50
CA ASP A 27 -0.31 -7.70 -16.75
C ASP A 27 1.01 -8.49 -16.90
N ALA A 28 2.16 -7.86 -16.63
CA ALA A 28 3.46 -8.51 -16.69
C ALA A 28 3.57 -9.68 -15.68
N VAL A 29 3.03 -9.53 -14.47
CA VAL A 29 3.01 -10.61 -13.48
C VAL A 29 2.12 -11.77 -13.95
N VAL A 30 0.93 -11.46 -14.48
CA VAL A 30 0.02 -12.49 -14.99
C VAL A 30 0.60 -13.18 -16.23
N GLU A 31 1.26 -12.46 -17.13
CA GLU A 31 1.95 -13.02 -18.29
C GLU A 31 3.08 -13.98 -17.87
N GLN A 32 3.88 -13.57 -16.88
CA GLN A 32 5.05 -14.34 -16.45
C GLN A 32 4.69 -15.55 -15.58
N PHE A 33 3.69 -15.44 -14.68
CA PHE A 33 3.39 -16.43 -13.64
C PHE A 33 2.00 -17.08 -13.79
N GLY A 34 1.14 -16.56 -14.67
CA GLY A 34 -0.21 -17.05 -14.93
C GLY A 34 -1.25 -16.67 -13.87
N ARG A 35 -0.84 -16.22 -12.68
CA ARG A 35 -1.71 -15.95 -11.54
C ARG A 35 -1.11 -14.98 -10.52
N ILE A 36 -1.94 -14.48 -9.63
CA ILE A 36 -1.53 -13.71 -8.45
C ILE A 36 -2.21 -14.32 -7.22
N ASP A 37 -1.43 -14.92 -6.34
CA ASP A 37 -1.95 -15.56 -5.12
C ASP A 37 -1.98 -14.60 -3.93
N ILE A 38 -0.95 -13.76 -3.81
CA ILE A 38 -0.78 -12.87 -2.68
C ILE A 38 -0.46 -11.46 -3.18
N LEU A 39 -1.20 -10.47 -2.66
CA LEU A 39 -0.87 -9.06 -2.82
C LEU A 39 -0.47 -8.47 -1.47
N ILE A 40 0.74 -7.89 -1.40
CA ILE A 40 1.18 -7.13 -0.22
C ILE A 40 1.30 -5.66 -0.60
N ASN A 41 0.34 -4.84 -0.15
CA ASN A 41 0.37 -3.38 -0.28
C ASN A 41 1.26 -2.79 0.81
N ASN A 42 2.56 -2.75 0.58
CA ASN A 42 3.54 -2.21 1.52
C ASN A 42 4.05 -0.83 1.10
N ALA A 43 4.02 -0.50 -0.19
CA ALA A 43 4.51 0.77 -0.71
C ALA A 43 3.79 1.96 -0.08
N GLY A 44 4.57 2.95 0.34
CA GLY A 44 4.08 4.16 0.99
C GLY A 44 5.13 4.70 1.97
N GLY A 45 4.83 5.83 2.57
CA GLY A 45 5.73 6.50 3.51
C GLY A 45 5.52 8.00 3.50
N TYR A 46 6.38 8.72 4.20
CA TYR A 46 6.46 10.17 4.09
C TYR A 46 7.29 10.53 2.86
N PRO A 47 6.78 11.34 1.93
CA PRO A 47 7.59 11.91 0.86
C PRO A 47 8.74 12.73 1.46
N SER A 48 9.94 12.61 0.87
CA SER A 48 11.15 13.28 1.37
C SER A 48 10.95 14.79 1.49
N GLU A 49 10.28 15.41 0.51
CA GLU A 49 10.03 16.84 0.49
C GLU A 49 9.17 17.34 1.66
N ILE A 50 8.27 16.47 2.17
CA ILE A 50 7.48 16.78 3.36
C ILE A 50 8.30 16.49 4.61
N TYR A 51 9.02 15.37 4.63
CA TYR A 51 9.85 14.96 5.76
C TYR A 51 10.97 15.97 6.05
N ASP A 52 11.67 16.43 5.00
CA ASP A 52 12.78 17.39 5.11
C ASP A 52 12.32 18.76 5.61
N LYS A 53 11.08 19.17 5.30
CA LYS A 53 10.53 20.45 5.75
C LYS A 53 10.04 20.43 7.19
N VAL A 54 9.55 19.29 7.68
CA VAL A 54 8.89 19.16 8.98
C VAL A 54 9.72 18.37 9.98
N GLY A 55 10.64 17.54 9.49
CA GLY A 55 11.38 16.60 10.32
C GLY A 55 10.42 15.67 11.07
N HIS A 56 10.67 15.48 12.37
CA HIS A 56 9.78 14.73 13.26
C HIS A 56 8.66 15.59 13.88
N GLN A 57 8.53 16.88 13.48
CA GLN A 57 7.53 17.77 14.03
C GLN A 57 6.18 17.51 13.38
N ALA A 58 5.13 17.48 14.20
CA ALA A 58 3.77 17.34 13.71
C ALA A 58 3.30 18.65 13.08
N ILE A 59 2.90 18.59 11.81
CA ILE A 59 2.19 19.71 11.16
C ILE A 59 0.76 19.70 11.68
N LYS A 60 0.29 20.84 12.18
CA LYS A 60 -1.11 20.99 12.58
C LYS A 60 -2.01 20.98 11.33
N ILE A 61 -3.22 20.44 11.48
CA ILE A 61 -4.10 20.21 10.32
C ILE A 61 -4.37 21.49 9.49
N TRP A 62 -4.38 22.66 10.12
CA TRP A 62 -4.59 23.95 9.46
C TRP A 62 -3.32 24.57 8.86
N GLU A 63 -2.17 23.91 9.03
CA GLU A 63 -0.88 24.33 8.47
C GLU A 63 -0.47 23.50 7.24
N TRP A 64 -1.24 22.44 6.93
CA TRP A 64 -1.00 21.64 5.73
C TRP A 64 -1.36 22.43 4.48
N SER A 65 -0.47 22.44 3.48
CA SER A 65 -0.86 22.87 2.15
C SER A 65 -1.66 21.74 1.44
N GLU A 66 -2.44 22.15 0.44
CA GLU A 66 -3.20 21.21 -0.39
C GLU A 66 -2.26 20.20 -1.08
N GLU A 67 -1.12 20.68 -1.59
CA GLU A 67 -0.13 19.84 -2.27
C GLU A 67 0.47 18.79 -1.33
N GLN A 68 0.78 19.18 -0.09
CA GLN A 68 1.30 18.25 0.93
C GLN A 68 0.26 17.18 1.28
N TRP A 69 -1.00 17.60 1.43
CA TRP A 69 -2.11 16.71 1.68
C TRP A 69 -2.29 15.73 0.52
N ASP A 70 -2.37 16.22 -0.70
CA ASP A 70 -2.57 15.39 -1.90
C ASP A 70 -1.43 14.40 -2.09
N GLN A 71 -0.20 14.82 -1.85
CA GLN A 71 0.98 13.96 -1.96
C GLN A 71 0.94 12.82 -0.93
N ILE A 72 0.57 13.08 0.32
CA ILE A 72 0.43 12.05 1.36
C ILE A 72 -0.69 11.08 1.02
N ILE A 73 -1.85 11.56 0.61
CA ILE A 73 -2.98 10.72 0.21
C ILE A 73 -2.62 9.89 -1.04
N LYS A 74 -2.00 10.53 -2.02
CA LYS A 74 -1.54 9.87 -3.25
C LYS A 74 -0.59 8.72 -2.95
N THR A 75 0.41 8.95 -2.09
CA THR A 75 1.45 7.97 -1.79
C THR A 75 0.96 6.85 -0.87
N ASN A 76 0.11 7.16 0.12
CA ASN A 76 -0.22 6.20 1.17
C ASN A 76 -1.60 5.56 1.04
N LEU A 77 -2.54 6.16 0.31
CA LEU A 77 -3.91 5.63 0.17
C LEU A 77 -4.27 5.31 -1.27
N LYS A 78 -3.91 6.18 -2.24
CA LYS A 78 -4.22 5.93 -3.65
C LYS A 78 -3.45 4.74 -4.20
N ILE A 79 -2.18 4.55 -3.84
CA ILE A 79 -1.37 3.40 -4.29
C ILE A 79 -2.05 2.06 -3.94
N PRO A 80 -2.36 1.73 -2.67
CA PRO A 80 -3.04 0.49 -2.34
C PRO A 80 -4.42 0.37 -3.00
N PHE A 81 -5.15 1.47 -3.17
CA PHE A 81 -6.40 1.46 -3.93
C PHE A 81 -6.19 1.03 -5.38
N LEU A 82 -5.19 1.60 -6.08
CA LEU A 82 -4.89 1.25 -7.48
C LEU A 82 -4.46 -0.21 -7.60
N CYS A 83 -3.62 -0.70 -6.67
CA CYS A 83 -3.21 -2.10 -6.66
C CYS A 83 -4.42 -3.03 -6.45
N LEU A 84 -5.31 -2.74 -5.50
CA LEU A 84 -6.55 -3.49 -5.31
C LEU A 84 -7.44 -3.46 -6.56
N ASN A 85 -7.61 -2.28 -7.17
CA ASN A 85 -8.43 -2.09 -8.37
C ASN A 85 -7.96 -2.96 -9.55
N LYS A 86 -6.64 -3.23 -9.67
CA LYS A 86 -6.08 -4.03 -10.77
C LYS A 86 -5.90 -5.50 -10.41
N VAL A 87 -5.60 -5.84 -9.17
CA VAL A 87 -5.33 -7.22 -8.75
C VAL A 87 -6.61 -7.99 -8.40
N VAL A 88 -7.58 -7.34 -7.73
CA VAL A 88 -8.82 -8.02 -7.32
C VAL A 88 -9.57 -8.67 -8.50
N PRO A 89 -9.71 -8.05 -9.68
CA PRO A 89 -10.33 -8.71 -10.84
C PRO A 89 -9.62 -9.99 -11.29
N VAL A 90 -8.29 -10.06 -11.13
CA VAL A 90 -7.50 -11.27 -11.43
C VAL A 90 -7.83 -12.36 -10.41
N MET A 91 -7.81 -12.02 -9.12
CA MET A 91 -8.14 -12.96 -8.02
C MET A 91 -9.59 -13.45 -8.07
N ILE A 92 -10.54 -12.60 -8.49
CA ILE A 92 -11.94 -12.99 -8.72
C ILE A 92 -12.04 -14.11 -9.78
N LYS A 93 -11.34 -13.97 -10.91
CA LYS A 93 -11.30 -15.00 -11.96
C LYS A 93 -10.65 -16.30 -11.47
N GLN A 94 -9.73 -16.20 -10.52
CA GLN A 94 -9.05 -17.34 -9.89
C GLN A 94 -9.90 -18.02 -8.81
N HIS A 95 -10.96 -17.36 -8.31
CA HIS A 95 -11.73 -17.74 -7.12
C HIS A 95 -10.84 -17.95 -5.87
N SER A 96 -9.73 -17.22 -5.79
CA SER A 96 -8.79 -17.29 -4.66
C SER A 96 -7.84 -16.10 -4.65
N GLY A 97 -7.39 -15.71 -3.46
CA GLY A 97 -6.35 -14.70 -3.27
C GLY A 97 -6.26 -14.27 -1.81
N ASP A 98 -5.08 -13.87 -1.40
CA ASP A 98 -4.81 -13.30 -0.08
C ASP A 98 -4.23 -11.89 -0.25
N ILE A 99 -4.81 -10.91 0.43
CA ILE A 99 -4.39 -9.51 0.35
C ILE A 99 -4.03 -9.00 1.74
N VAL A 100 -2.85 -8.41 1.87
CA VAL A 100 -2.40 -7.75 3.10
C VAL A 100 -1.98 -6.32 2.79
N SER A 101 -2.60 -5.36 3.47
CA SER A 101 -2.24 -3.96 3.37
C SER A 101 -1.54 -3.46 4.64
N VAL A 102 -0.44 -2.72 4.47
CA VAL A 102 0.32 -2.17 5.60
C VAL A 102 -0.24 -0.80 5.96
N SER A 103 -1.06 -0.78 7.01
CA SER A 103 -1.53 0.42 7.69
C SER A 103 -0.47 0.95 8.67
N SER A 104 -0.88 1.53 9.76
CA SER A 104 -0.04 2.00 10.86
C SER A 104 -0.85 2.08 12.14
N ARG A 105 -0.21 1.97 13.30
CA ARG A 105 -0.82 2.33 14.58
C ARG A 105 -1.43 3.73 14.53
N MET A 106 -0.77 4.66 13.83
CA MET A 106 -1.24 6.05 13.70
C MET A 106 -2.57 6.17 12.96
N GLY A 107 -2.95 5.21 12.11
CA GLY A 107 -4.26 5.16 11.47
C GLY A 107 -5.38 4.59 12.35
N ARG A 108 -5.06 4.12 13.57
CA ARG A 108 -6.04 3.50 14.49
C ARG A 108 -6.30 4.31 15.76
N ILE A 109 -5.46 5.28 16.04
CA ILE A 109 -5.55 6.14 17.24
C ILE A 109 -5.50 7.60 16.80
N ALA A 110 -5.95 8.51 17.69
CA ALA A 110 -5.70 9.93 17.49
C ALA A 110 -4.19 10.19 17.44
N SER A 111 -3.75 10.91 16.42
CA SER A 111 -2.33 11.12 16.13
C SER A 111 -2.09 12.53 15.63
N GLN A 112 -0.93 13.07 15.98
CA GLN A 112 -0.47 14.35 15.44
C GLN A 112 0.11 14.25 14.03
N MET A 113 0.15 13.04 13.43
CA MET A 113 0.71 12.79 12.10
C MET A 113 -0.21 13.19 10.94
N GLY A 114 -1.25 14.02 11.20
CA GLY A 114 -2.09 14.68 10.20
C GLY A 114 -2.54 13.79 9.04
N GLY A 115 -2.23 14.19 7.82
CA GLY A 115 -2.62 13.49 6.60
C GLY A 115 -2.16 12.03 6.52
N TYR A 116 -0.99 11.70 7.10
CA TYR A 116 -0.52 10.32 7.15
C TYR A 116 -1.44 9.42 7.99
N ALA A 117 -1.85 9.88 9.16
CA ALA A 117 -2.78 9.13 10.01
C ALA A 117 -4.12 8.91 9.30
N VAL A 118 -4.62 9.94 8.59
CA VAL A 118 -5.85 9.84 7.79
C VAL A 118 -5.69 8.81 6.67
N ALA A 119 -4.60 8.86 5.91
CA ALA A 119 -4.32 7.92 4.85
C ALA A 119 -4.22 6.47 5.37
N LYS A 120 -3.50 6.25 6.47
CA LYS A 120 -3.35 4.92 7.10
C LYS A 120 -4.65 4.43 7.76
N GLY A 121 -5.49 5.32 8.27
CA GLY A 121 -6.87 5.02 8.69
C GLY A 121 -7.75 4.62 7.51
N GLY A 122 -7.61 5.33 6.38
CA GLY A 122 -8.27 5.00 5.12
C GLY A 122 -7.95 3.59 4.62
N ILE A 123 -6.69 3.10 4.79
CA ILE A 123 -6.32 1.72 4.47
C ILE A 123 -7.12 0.71 5.28
N VAL A 124 -7.36 0.97 6.56
CA VAL A 124 -8.16 0.06 7.42
C VAL A 124 -9.59 -0.07 6.88
N THR A 125 -10.20 1.06 6.53
CA THR A 125 -11.57 1.07 5.96
C THR A 125 -11.59 0.42 4.58
N LEU A 126 -10.63 0.75 3.71
CA LEU A 126 -10.48 0.17 2.38
C LEU A 126 -10.35 -1.37 2.46
N THR A 127 -9.54 -1.88 3.40
CA THR A 127 -9.38 -3.31 3.66
C THR A 127 -10.71 -3.97 4.04
N LYS A 128 -11.44 -3.39 4.99
CA LYS A 128 -12.75 -3.92 5.44
C LYS A 128 -13.77 -3.94 4.30
N THR A 129 -13.85 -2.86 3.54
CA THR A 129 -14.76 -2.74 2.40
C THR A 129 -14.43 -3.80 1.34
N THR A 130 -13.15 -3.92 0.97
CA THR A 130 -12.72 -4.92 -0.02
C THR A 130 -13.00 -6.34 0.49
N ALA A 131 -12.75 -6.64 1.76
CA ALA A 131 -13.02 -7.95 2.35
C ALA A 131 -14.51 -8.35 2.23
N ILE A 132 -15.42 -7.41 2.51
CA ILE A 132 -16.87 -7.65 2.36
C ILE A 132 -17.23 -7.90 0.89
N GLN A 133 -16.71 -7.08 -0.02
CA GLN A 133 -17.04 -7.14 -1.45
C GLN A 133 -16.48 -8.36 -2.17
N THR A 134 -15.41 -8.97 -1.63
CA THR A 134 -14.71 -10.09 -2.28
C THR A 134 -14.92 -11.44 -1.58
N LYS A 135 -15.66 -11.48 -0.50
CA LYS A 135 -15.88 -12.68 0.32
C LYS A 135 -16.41 -13.86 -0.48
N GLU A 136 -17.38 -13.63 -1.36
CA GLU A 136 -18.00 -14.68 -2.17
C GLU A 136 -17.05 -15.30 -3.21
N TYR A 137 -15.96 -14.60 -3.54
CA TYR A 137 -14.93 -15.07 -4.49
C TYR A 137 -13.77 -15.81 -3.81
N GLY A 138 -13.87 -16.11 -2.51
CA GLY A 138 -12.82 -16.82 -1.79
C GLY A 138 -11.54 -15.98 -1.53
N ILE A 139 -11.64 -14.65 -1.63
CA ILE A 139 -10.51 -13.74 -1.41
C ILE A 139 -10.50 -13.28 0.04
N LYS A 140 -9.33 -13.39 0.70
CA LYS A 140 -9.13 -12.91 2.07
C LYS A 140 -8.39 -11.59 2.04
N VAL A 141 -8.91 -10.59 2.75
CA VAL A 141 -8.31 -9.25 2.76
C VAL A 141 -8.09 -8.80 4.20
N ASN A 142 -6.84 -8.53 4.54
CA ASN A 142 -6.41 -8.15 5.87
C ASN A 142 -5.52 -6.91 5.84
N ALA A 143 -5.34 -6.28 6.99
CA ALA A 143 -4.37 -5.22 7.20
C ALA A 143 -3.55 -5.49 8.47
N VAL A 144 -2.28 -5.14 8.42
CA VAL A 144 -1.42 -5.05 9.59
C VAL A 144 -1.19 -3.58 9.92
N ALA A 145 -1.09 -3.25 11.21
CA ALA A 145 -0.89 -1.89 11.69
C ALA A 145 0.33 -1.84 12.62
N PRO A 146 1.55 -1.82 12.06
CA PRO A 146 2.78 -1.78 12.83
C PRO A 146 2.83 -0.54 13.75
N GLY A 147 3.48 -0.70 14.89
CA GLY A 147 3.91 0.40 15.74
C GLY A 147 5.22 1.01 15.26
N MET A 148 6.03 1.46 16.21
CA MET A 148 7.41 1.87 15.91
C MET A 148 8.22 0.61 15.58
N VAL A 149 8.90 0.64 14.44
CA VAL A 149 9.81 -0.40 13.97
C VAL A 149 11.18 0.23 13.86
N ASP A 150 12.19 -0.44 14.37
CA ASP A 150 13.57 -0.02 14.16
C ASP A 150 13.96 -0.31 12.71
N LEU A 151 14.13 0.75 11.93
CA LEU A 151 14.50 0.71 10.52
C LEU A 151 16.01 0.87 10.29
N SER A 152 16.82 0.82 11.33
CA SER A 152 18.28 1.00 11.25
C SER A 152 18.97 -0.03 10.33
N LEU A 153 18.30 -1.12 10.02
CA LEU A 153 18.80 -2.16 9.11
C LEU A 153 18.47 -1.93 7.63
N ILE A 154 17.78 -0.84 7.27
CA ILE A 154 17.37 -0.55 5.88
C ILE A 154 18.43 0.30 5.13
N HIS A 155 19.55 0.58 5.70
CA HIS A 155 20.70 1.13 4.99
C HIS A 155 21.50 -0.01 4.34
N ILE A 156 20.88 -0.70 3.39
CA ILE A 156 21.57 -1.61 2.48
C ILE A 156 21.52 -1.01 1.08
#